data_36b1ba14e2e2adc5580d6515cbcc05ee
#
_entry.id   36b1ba14e2e2adc5580d6515cbcc05ee
#
_cell.length_a   1.000
_cell.length_b   1.000
_cell.length_c   1.000
_cell.angle_alpha   90.00
_cell.angle_beta   90.00
_cell.angle_gamma   90.00
#
_symmetry.space_group_name_H-M   'P 1'
#
loop_
_entity.id
_entity.type
_entity.pdbx_description
1 polymer ?
#
loop_
_entity_poly.entity_id
_entity_poly.type
_entity_poly.pdbx_seq_one_letter_code
_entity_poly.pdbx_strand_id
1 'polypeptide(L)'
;MSVELLNFIETVLNGLMSGVMYSLVALGFVLIFKASGVFNFAQGVFALFAALTLVGYQTGQVPFAHLINELFGTNYHHWYASMPNFLAIILTMITMIALAWIIERLVLKHLVNQDPIILFMATIGLAFVLEGIGDLMWGSDVKVLDVGIPSGGSEWLEQATIGLASEGSDYYGMYIDVLNVWATVIAVILVIALAIFSQYTKTG
;
A
#
# COMPACT_ATOMS: atom_id res chain seq x y z
N MET A 1 15.77 -2.29 33.80
CA MET A 1 16.28 -1.70 32.53
C MET A 1 15.86 -0.25 32.51
N SER A 2 16.65 0.68 31.96
CA SER A 2 16.22 2.08 31.90
C SER A 2 15.07 2.24 30.87
N VAL A 3 14.10 3.10 31.18
CA VAL A 3 12.96 3.39 30.29
C VAL A 3 13.44 3.90 28.94
N GLU A 4 14.50 4.70 28.94
CA GLU A 4 15.11 5.22 27.71
C GLU A 4 15.61 4.11 26.76
N LEU A 5 16.20 3.04 27.34
CA LEU A 5 16.65 1.89 26.54
C LEU A 5 15.48 1.11 25.97
N LEU A 6 14.38 0.95 26.72
CA LEU A 6 13.16 0.30 26.23
C LEU A 6 12.52 1.09 25.09
N ASN A 7 12.38 2.40 25.24
CA ASN A 7 11.86 3.28 24.20
C ASN A 7 12.75 3.31 22.95
N PHE A 8 14.07 3.24 23.13
CA PHE A 8 15.00 3.14 22.00
C PHE A 8 14.80 1.83 21.22
N ILE A 9 14.69 0.69 21.93
CA ILE A 9 14.43 -0.62 21.30
C ILE A 9 13.09 -0.61 20.56
N GLU A 10 12.04 -0.08 21.16
CA GLU A 10 10.72 0.07 20.54
C GLU A 10 10.79 0.89 19.25
N THR A 11 11.46 2.03 19.30
CA THR A 11 11.64 2.89 18.13
C THR A 11 12.40 2.18 17.00
N VAL A 12 13.47 1.45 17.35
CA VAL A 12 14.25 0.68 16.38
C VAL A 12 13.41 -0.44 15.75
N LEU A 13 12.64 -1.18 16.55
CA LEU A 13 11.80 -2.25 16.04
C LEU A 13 10.70 -1.72 15.13
N ASN A 14 9.99 -0.67 15.53
CA ASN A 14 8.96 -0.03 14.70
C ASN A 14 9.56 0.56 13.41
N GLY A 15 10.74 1.16 13.50
CA GLY A 15 11.47 1.65 12.32
C GLY A 15 11.90 0.55 11.37
N LEU A 16 12.35 -0.60 11.91
CA LEU A 16 12.73 -1.77 11.11
C LEU A 16 11.52 -2.35 10.37
N MET A 17 10.38 -2.49 11.03
CA MET A 17 9.13 -2.96 10.41
C MET A 17 8.69 -2.04 9.27
N SER A 18 8.69 -0.74 9.51
CA SER A 18 8.38 0.25 8.46
C SER A 18 9.37 0.18 7.30
N GLY A 19 10.67 -0.01 7.59
CA GLY A 19 11.72 -0.17 6.59
C GLY A 19 11.51 -1.39 5.69
N VAL A 20 11.04 -2.51 6.25
CA VAL A 20 10.70 -3.71 5.46
C VAL A 20 9.53 -3.44 4.52
N MET A 21 8.51 -2.70 4.94
CA MET A 21 7.41 -2.31 4.05
C MET A 21 7.88 -1.41 2.90
N TYR A 22 8.76 -0.44 3.18
CA TYR A 22 9.38 0.37 2.13
C TYR A 22 10.25 -0.45 1.18
N SER A 23 10.86 -1.55 1.64
CA SER A 23 11.64 -2.44 0.79
C SER A 23 10.81 -3.11 -0.31
N LEU A 24 9.52 -3.38 -0.07
CA LEU A 24 8.60 -3.88 -1.11
C LEU A 24 8.41 -2.87 -2.24
N VAL A 25 8.26 -1.59 -1.89
CA VAL A 25 8.13 -0.52 -2.88
C VAL A 25 9.42 -0.41 -3.68
N ALA A 26 10.58 -0.40 -3.00
CA ALA A 26 11.89 -0.36 -3.65
C ALA A 26 12.11 -1.56 -4.58
N LEU A 27 11.72 -2.77 -4.16
CA LEU A 27 11.82 -3.97 -4.99
C LEU A 27 10.94 -3.87 -6.24
N GLY A 28 9.73 -3.30 -6.11
CA GLY A 28 8.87 -3.02 -7.25
C GLY A 28 9.53 -2.09 -8.26
N PHE A 29 10.19 -1.01 -7.80
CA PHE A 29 10.98 -0.13 -8.69
C PHE A 29 12.09 -0.90 -9.41
N VAL A 30 12.85 -1.74 -8.68
CA VAL A 30 13.93 -2.53 -9.26
C VAL A 30 13.41 -3.50 -10.32
N LEU A 31 12.30 -4.19 -10.06
CA LEU A 31 11.71 -5.14 -11.01
C LEU A 31 11.22 -4.45 -12.28
N ILE A 32 10.54 -3.31 -12.16
CA ILE A 32 10.07 -2.54 -13.31
C ILE A 32 11.27 -2.00 -14.10
N PHE A 33 12.26 -1.43 -13.42
CA PHE A 33 13.48 -0.94 -14.08
C PHE A 33 14.23 -2.06 -14.80
N LYS A 34 14.35 -3.25 -14.19
CA LYS A 34 14.99 -4.42 -14.81
C LYS A 34 14.25 -4.91 -16.06
N ALA A 35 12.91 -4.80 -16.06
CA ALA A 35 12.07 -5.23 -17.17
C ALA A 35 12.00 -4.20 -18.32
N SER A 36 11.96 -2.91 -18.00
CA SER A 36 11.69 -1.82 -18.95
C SER A 36 12.90 -0.91 -19.24
N GLY A 37 13.93 -0.95 -18.40
CA GLY A 37 15.06 -0.02 -18.46
C GLY A 37 14.73 1.42 -18.00
N VAL A 38 13.51 1.67 -17.52
CA VAL A 38 13.01 2.99 -17.12
C VAL A 38 12.44 2.97 -15.72
N PHE A 39 12.72 4.01 -14.94
CA PHE A 39 12.07 4.20 -13.64
C PHE A 39 10.62 4.64 -13.82
N ASN A 40 9.69 3.92 -13.20
CA ASN A 40 8.29 4.28 -13.20
C ASN A 40 7.91 5.03 -11.92
N PHE A 41 7.88 6.35 -11.98
CA PHE A 41 7.52 7.20 -10.84
C PHE A 41 6.03 7.13 -10.44
N ALA A 42 5.18 6.63 -11.30
CA ALA A 42 3.77 6.40 -10.99
C ALA A 42 3.53 5.21 -10.03
N GLN A 43 4.54 4.41 -9.70
CA GLN A 43 4.38 3.19 -8.90
C GLN A 43 3.74 3.46 -7.53
N GLY A 44 4.13 4.53 -6.83
CA GLY A 44 3.52 4.91 -5.55
C GLY A 44 2.02 5.21 -5.68
N VAL A 45 1.64 5.90 -6.76
CA VAL A 45 0.24 6.23 -7.04
C VAL A 45 -0.56 5.00 -7.47
N PHE A 46 0.06 4.03 -8.17
CA PHE A 46 -0.58 2.73 -8.42
C PHE A 46 -0.90 1.99 -7.11
N ALA A 47 0.01 1.99 -6.15
CA ALA A 47 -0.24 1.38 -4.85
C ALA A 47 -1.36 2.10 -4.09
N LEU A 48 -1.38 3.43 -4.11
CA LEU A 48 -2.47 4.24 -3.54
C LEU A 48 -3.81 3.92 -4.22
N PHE A 49 -3.84 3.89 -5.54
CA PHE A 49 -5.05 3.58 -6.31
C PHE A 49 -5.58 2.18 -6.00
N ALA A 50 -4.69 1.20 -5.86
CA ALA A 50 -5.05 -0.17 -5.45
C ALA A 50 -5.66 -0.20 -4.05
N ALA A 51 -5.08 0.53 -3.09
CA ALA A 51 -5.61 0.62 -1.73
C ALA A 51 -6.99 1.29 -1.69
N LEU A 52 -7.17 2.40 -2.39
CA LEU A 52 -8.47 3.09 -2.50
C LEU A 52 -9.54 2.21 -3.16
N THR A 53 -9.17 1.47 -4.20
CA THR A 53 -10.07 0.53 -4.88
C THR A 53 -10.47 -0.61 -3.94
N LEU A 54 -9.54 -1.14 -3.16
CA LEU A 54 -9.82 -2.20 -2.19
C LEU A 54 -10.79 -1.72 -1.10
N VAL A 55 -10.53 -0.55 -0.52
CA VAL A 55 -11.45 0.06 0.47
C VAL A 55 -12.82 0.33 -0.16
N GLY A 56 -12.86 0.85 -1.39
CA GLY A 56 -14.11 1.09 -2.10
C GLY A 56 -14.94 -0.19 -2.26
N TYR A 57 -14.32 -1.31 -2.63
CA TYR A 57 -15.03 -2.59 -2.71
C TYR A 57 -15.44 -3.15 -1.35
N GLN A 58 -14.61 -3.02 -0.32
CA GLN A 58 -14.96 -3.46 1.03
C GLN A 58 -16.16 -2.70 1.60
N THR A 59 -16.18 -1.39 1.43
CA THR A 59 -17.23 -0.51 1.94
C THR A 59 -18.44 -0.41 1.01
N GLY A 60 -18.36 -0.96 -0.20
CA GLY A 60 -19.42 -0.84 -1.21
C GLY A 60 -19.60 0.57 -1.76
N GLN A 61 -18.58 1.42 -1.62
CA GLN A 61 -18.64 2.80 -2.08
C GLN A 61 -18.76 2.85 -3.60
N VAL A 62 -19.64 3.71 -4.09
CA VAL A 62 -19.83 3.93 -5.53
C VAL A 62 -18.67 4.77 -6.06
N PRO A 63 -17.93 4.31 -7.08
CA PRO A 63 -16.96 5.15 -7.77
C PRO A 63 -17.62 6.41 -8.31
N PHE A 64 -16.97 7.56 -8.19
CA PHE A 64 -17.52 8.87 -8.58
C PHE A 64 -18.80 9.27 -7.82
N ALA A 65 -19.10 8.70 -6.65
CA ALA A 65 -20.32 9.01 -5.90
C ALA A 65 -20.45 10.51 -5.63
N HIS A 66 -19.35 11.17 -5.27
CA HIS A 66 -19.34 12.62 -5.02
C HIS A 66 -19.79 13.41 -6.26
N LEU A 67 -19.21 13.10 -7.41
CA LEU A 67 -19.53 13.76 -8.68
C LEU A 67 -20.97 13.48 -9.13
N ILE A 68 -21.41 12.23 -8.98
CA ILE A 68 -22.79 11.82 -9.32
C ILE A 68 -23.79 12.53 -8.42
N ASN A 69 -23.54 12.59 -7.13
CA ASN A 69 -24.42 13.24 -6.17
C ASN A 69 -24.50 14.75 -6.42
N GLU A 70 -23.38 15.40 -6.74
CA GLU A 70 -23.32 16.82 -7.05
C GLU A 70 -24.06 17.16 -8.36
N LEU A 71 -23.90 16.36 -9.40
CA LEU A 71 -24.52 16.59 -10.71
C LEU A 71 -26.02 16.27 -10.74
N PHE A 72 -26.46 15.24 -10.03
CA PHE A 72 -27.82 14.72 -10.11
C PHE A 72 -28.64 14.95 -8.84
N GLY A 73 -28.06 15.57 -7.79
CA GLY A 73 -28.74 15.82 -6.52
C GLY A 73 -29.15 14.54 -5.79
N THR A 74 -28.44 13.44 -6.02
CA THR A 74 -28.72 12.12 -5.46
C THR A 74 -27.85 11.87 -4.23
N ASN A 75 -28.22 10.92 -3.39
CA ASN A 75 -27.46 10.54 -2.20
C ASN A 75 -26.97 9.08 -2.31
N TYR A 76 -26.38 8.72 -3.43
CA TYR A 76 -25.77 7.40 -3.61
C TYR A 76 -24.41 7.37 -2.93
N HIS A 77 -24.28 6.62 -1.82
CA HIS A 77 -23.00 6.42 -1.15
C HIS A 77 -22.50 4.97 -1.26
N HIS A 78 -23.44 4.01 -1.23
CA HIS A 78 -23.09 2.59 -1.23
C HIS A 78 -23.99 1.78 -2.15
N TRP A 79 -23.43 0.85 -2.92
CA TRP A 79 -24.18 -0.10 -3.74
C TRP A 79 -24.64 -1.32 -2.95
N TYR A 80 -23.84 -1.71 -1.94
CA TYR A 80 -24.07 -2.88 -1.08
C TYR A 80 -23.53 -2.58 0.32
N ALA A 81 -23.95 -3.36 1.32
CA ALA A 81 -23.60 -3.09 2.72
C ALA A 81 -22.11 -3.29 3.02
N SER A 82 -21.55 -4.40 2.56
CA SER A 82 -20.11 -4.72 2.65
C SER A 82 -19.81 -5.97 1.83
N MET A 83 -18.56 -6.08 1.37
CA MET A 83 -18.10 -7.25 0.63
C MET A 83 -17.05 -8.01 1.45
N PRO A 84 -17.04 -9.35 1.43
CA PRO A 84 -16.00 -10.10 2.13
C PRO A 84 -14.62 -9.78 1.55
N ASN A 85 -13.63 -9.62 2.44
CA ASN A 85 -12.29 -9.16 2.10
C ASN A 85 -11.63 -9.96 0.96
N PHE A 86 -11.84 -11.29 0.95
CA PHE A 86 -11.30 -12.15 -0.09
C PHE A 86 -11.83 -11.78 -1.49
N LEU A 87 -13.13 -11.51 -1.61
CA LEU A 87 -13.74 -11.13 -2.89
C LEU A 87 -13.30 -9.72 -3.31
N ALA A 88 -13.21 -8.78 -2.34
CA ALA A 88 -12.70 -7.43 -2.58
C ALA A 88 -11.28 -7.44 -3.11
N ILE A 89 -10.39 -8.29 -2.58
CA ILE A 89 -9.01 -8.45 -3.05
C ILE A 89 -8.99 -8.95 -4.49
N ILE A 90 -9.77 -9.97 -4.83
CA ILE A 90 -9.83 -10.50 -6.21
C ILE A 90 -10.32 -9.44 -7.19
N LEU A 91 -11.38 -8.71 -6.85
CA LEU A 91 -11.91 -7.64 -7.71
C LEU A 91 -10.90 -6.49 -7.87
N THR A 92 -10.20 -6.14 -6.79
CA THR A 92 -9.13 -5.15 -6.86
C THR A 92 -8.00 -5.59 -7.79
N MET A 93 -7.58 -6.85 -7.72
CA MET A 93 -6.58 -7.39 -8.64
C MET A 93 -7.04 -7.30 -10.11
N ILE A 94 -8.28 -7.68 -10.39
CA ILE A 94 -8.86 -7.60 -11.75
C ILE A 94 -8.88 -6.14 -12.23
N THR A 95 -9.33 -5.22 -11.39
CA THR A 95 -9.37 -3.77 -11.72
C THR A 95 -7.97 -3.22 -11.98
N MET A 96 -6.98 -3.61 -11.16
CA MET A 96 -5.60 -3.16 -11.36
C MET A 96 -4.97 -3.73 -12.62
N ILE A 97 -5.27 -4.99 -12.97
CA ILE A 97 -4.83 -5.59 -14.25
C ILE A 97 -5.46 -4.85 -15.43
N ALA A 98 -6.75 -4.53 -15.36
CA ALA A 98 -7.44 -3.77 -16.40
C ALA A 98 -6.86 -2.36 -16.53
N LEU A 99 -6.60 -1.68 -15.42
CA LEU A 99 -5.96 -0.35 -15.37
C LEU A 99 -4.56 -0.41 -16.01
N ALA A 100 -3.75 -1.38 -15.62
CA ALA A 100 -2.40 -1.57 -16.17
C ALA A 100 -2.45 -1.78 -17.70
N TRP A 101 -3.38 -2.61 -18.18
CA TRP A 101 -3.58 -2.84 -19.61
C TRP A 101 -4.00 -1.57 -20.36
N ILE A 102 -4.90 -0.76 -19.78
CA ILE A 102 -5.33 0.52 -20.35
C ILE A 102 -4.14 1.47 -20.46
N ILE A 103 -3.35 1.61 -19.41
CA ILE A 103 -2.18 2.50 -19.35
C ILE A 103 -1.11 2.04 -20.34
N GLU A 104 -0.84 0.74 -20.41
CA GLU A 104 0.08 0.19 -21.41
C GLU A 104 -0.34 0.56 -22.82
N ARG A 105 -1.63 0.38 -23.13
CA ARG A 105 -2.14 0.62 -24.49
C ARG A 105 -2.24 2.10 -24.86
N LEU A 106 -2.64 2.96 -23.91
CA LEU A 106 -2.86 4.38 -24.16
C LEU A 106 -1.59 5.23 -24.03
N VAL A 107 -0.70 4.86 -23.10
CA VAL A 107 0.47 5.67 -22.74
C VAL A 107 1.76 4.97 -23.15
N LEU A 108 2.05 3.82 -22.55
CA LEU A 108 3.37 3.18 -22.69
C LEU A 108 3.67 2.74 -24.13
N LYS A 109 2.69 2.25 -24.86
CA LYS A 109 2.86 1.84 -26.26
C LYS A 109 3.35 2.97 -27.17
N HIS A 110 2.96 4.21 -26.89
CA HIS A 110 3.34 5.38 -27.69
C HIS A 110 4.70 5.95 -27.28
N LEU A 111 5.22 5.51 -26.12
CA LEU A 111 6.51 5.92 -25.57
C LEU A 111 7.65 4.96 -25.90
N VAL A 112 7.35 3.85 -26.56
CA VAL A 112 8.37 2.89 -27.01
C VAL A 112 9.35 3.60 -27.94
N ASN A 113 10.66 3.41 -27.71
CA ASN A 113 11.77 4.04 -28.42
C ASN A 113 11.93 5.56 -28.24
N GLN A 114 11.32 6.16 -27.20
CA GLN A 114 11.58 7.54 -26.82
C GLN A 114 12.78 7.62 -25.86
N ASP A 115 13.36 8.82 -25.77
CA ASP A 115 14.45 9.08 -24.83
C ASP A 115 14.04 8.82 -23.38
N PRO A 116 14.95 8.32 -22.52
CA PRO A 116 14.65 8.01 -21.11
C PRO A 116 14.06 9.19 -20.33
N ILE A 117 14.43 10.42 -20.69
CA ILE A 117 13.90 11.63 -20.05
C ILE A 117 12.41 11.86 -20.38
N ILE A 118 11.99 11.52 -21.61
CA ILE A 118 10.59 11.63 -22.02
C ILE A 118 9.76 10.57 -21.26
N LEU A 119 10.28 9.35 -21.13
CA LEU A 119 9.63 8.28 -20.36
C LEU A 119 9.49 8.66 -18.88
N PHE A 120 10.55 9.25 -18.30
CA PHE A 120 10.52 9.77 -16.95
C PHE A 120 9.42 10.82 -16.73
N MET A 121 9.37 11.84 -17.61
CA MET A 121 8.34 12.89 -17.55
C MET A 121 6.94 12.34 -17.76
N ALA A 122 6.78 11.38 -18.65
CA ALA A 122 5.50 10.72 -18.88
C ALA A 122 5.00 9.95 -17.67
N THR A 123 5.89 9.25 -16.92
CA THR A 123 5.49 8.54 -15.70
C THR A 123 5.11 9.49 -14.56
N ILE A 124 5.74 10.66 -14.47
CA ILE A 124 5.33 11.71 -13.53
C ILE A 124 3.96 12.26 -13.92
N GLY A 125 3.75 12.59 -15.20
CA GLY A 125 2.45 13.03 -15.70
C GLY A 125 1.34 11.99 -15.44
N LEU A 126 1.65 10.71 -15.67
CA LEU A 126 0.75 9.62 -15.36
C LEU A 126 0.41 9.53 -13.87
N ALA A 127 1.38 9.78 -12.98
CA ALA A 127 1.13 9.81 -11.54
C ALA A 127 0.09 10.86 -11.17
N PHE A 128 0.23 12.10 -11.65
CA PHE A 128 -0.74 13.17 -11.40
C PHE A 128 -2.13 12.87 -11.98
N VAL A 129 -2.18 12.27 -13.18
CA VAL A 129 -3.47 11.88 -13.79
C VAL A 129 -4.17 10.81 -12.95
N LEU A 130 -3.44 9.80 -12.49
CA LEU A 130 -4.01 8.73 -11.65
C LEU A 130 -4.43 9.25 -10.27
N GLU A 131 -3.65 10.13 -9.66
CA GLU A 131 -4.00 10.78 -8.40
C GLU A 131 -5.31 11.57 -8.55
N GLY A 132 -5.42 12.42 -9.58
CA GLY A 132 -6.65 13.16 -9.86
C GLY A 132 -7.85 12.25 -10.16
N ILE A 133 -7.67 11.15 -10.89
CA ILE A 133 -8.74 10.17 -11.11
C ILE A 133 -9.11 9.48 -9.78
N GLY A 134 -8.13 9.14 -8.94
CA GLY A 134 -8.37 8.55 -7.62
C GLY A 134 -9.22 9.46 -6.74
N ASP A 135 -8.88 10.75 -6.67
CA ASP A 135 -9.64 11.77 -5.92
C ASP A 135 -11.08 11.94 -6.47
N LEU A 136 -11.24 11.93 -7.78
CA LEU A 136 -12.57 12.02 -8.41
C LEU A 136 -13.42 10.75 -8.15
N MET A 137 -12.80 9.58 -8.13
CA MET A 137 -13.50 8.32 -7.93
C MET A 137 -13.89 8.08 -6.48
N TRP A 138 -12.98 8.36 -5.55
CA TRP A 138 -13.09 7.92 -4.16
C TRP A 138 -13.19 9.08 -3.17
N GLY A 139 -12.95 10.33 -3.61
CA GLY A 139 -12.85 11.51 -2.75
C GLY A 139 -11.49 11.60 -2.04
N SER A 140 -11.21 12.77 -1.47
CA SER A 140 -9.95 13.09 -0.78
C SER A 140 -9.98 12.76 0.72
N ASP A 141 -11.03 12.10 1.21
CA ASP A 141 -11.18 11.77 2.62
C ASP A 141 -10.21 10.66 3.04
N VAL A 142 -9.73 10.75 4.28
CA VAL A 142 -8.91 9.70 4.88
C VAL A 142 -9.75 8.43 5.05
N LYS A 143 -9.29 7.34 4.43
CA LYS A 143 -9.95 6.04 4.48
C LYS A 143 -9.15 5.07 5.33
N VAL A 144 -9.86 4.29 6.14
CA VAL A 144 -9.26 3.21 6.94
C VAL A 144 -9.41 1.91 6.17
N LEU A 145 -8.28 1.25 5.91
CA LEU A 145 -8.26 -0.07 5.28
C LEU A 145 -8.32 -1.14 6.36
N ASP A 146 -9.43 -1.88 6.40
CA ASP A 146 -9.55 -3.08 7.23
C ASP A 146 -9.27 -4.32 6.38
N VAL A 147 -8.08 -4.89 6.55
CA VAL A 147 -7.69 -6.14 5.87
C VAL A 147 -8.15 -7.39 6.61
N GLY A 148 -8.87 -7.25 7.74
CA GLY A 148 -9.29 -8.38 8.58
C GLY A 148 -8.15 -9.00 9.38
N ILE A 149 -7.01 -8.31 9.49
CA ILE A 149 -5.90 -8.68 10.36
C ILE A 149 -6.11 -8.00 11.71
N PRO A 150 -5.91 -8.69 12.84
CA PRO A 150 -6.00 -8.06 14.14
C PRO A 150 -5.10 -6.81 14.21
N SER A 151 -5.71 -5.67 14.52
CA SER A 151 -5.03 -4.40 14.73
C SER A 151 -5.05 -4.06 16.22
N GLY A 152 -3.99 -3.42 16.71
CA GLY A 152 -3.84 -3.03 18.12
C GLY A 152 -2.52 -3.48 18.70
N GLY A 153 -2.20 -2.99 19.90
CA GLY A 153 -1.00 -3.37 20.61
C GLY A 153 -0.98 -4.86 20.99
N SER A 154 0.19 -5.46 20.98
CA SER A 154 0.36 -6.83 21.43
C SER A 154 0.36 -6.87 22.97
N GLU A 155 -0.78 -7.17 23.57
CA GLU A 155 -0.97 -7.21 25.04
C GLU A 155 0.10 -8.05 25.76
N TRP A 156 0.49 -9.19 25.19
CA TRP A 156 1.51 -10.05 25.78
C TRP A 156 2.90 -9.40 25.78
N LEU A 157 3.25 -8.61 24.75
CA LEU A 157 4.52 -7.91 24.65
C LEU A 157 4.55 -6.70 25.59
N GLU A 158 3.45 -5.98 25.67
CA GLU A 158 3.25 -4.87 26.58
C GLU A 158 3.40 -5.36 28.04
N GLN A 159 2.71 -6.42 28.44
CA GLN A 159 2.82 -7.02 29.77
C GLN A 159 4.22 -7.56 30.07
N ALA A 160 4.86 -8.22 29.11
CA ALA A 160 6.21 -8.74 29.29
C ALA A 160 7.24 -7.63 29.46
N THR A 161 7.09 -6.51 28.79
CA THR A 161 8.06 -5.39 28.85
C THR A 161 7.84 -4.45 30.04
N ILE A 162 6.62 -4.33 30.57
CA ILE A 162 6.35 -3.64 31.82
C ILE A 162 7.20 -4.23 32.96
N GLY A 163 7.28 -5.57 33.04
CA GLY A 163 8.10 -6.26 34.04
C GLY A 163 9.61 -6.07 33.91
N LEU A 164 10.10 -5.55 32.78
CA LEU A 164 11.51 -5.25 32.54
C LEU A 164 11.92 -3.82 32.92
N ALA A 165 10.94 -2.93 33.09
CA ALA A 165 11.20 -1.57 33.53
C ALA A 165 11.61 -1.51 35.02
N SER A 166 12.34 -0.48 35.40
CA SER A 166 12.71 -0.26 36.83
C SER A 166 11.46 0.04 37.64
N GLU A 167 11.39 -0.51 38.85
CA GLU A 167 10.30 -0.24 39.82
C GLU A 167 10.12 1.28 40.00
N GLY A 168 8.86 1.76 39.90
CA GLY A 168 8.51 3.16 40.08
C GLY A 168 8.62 4.03 38.80
N SER A 169 8.83 3.44 37.63
CA SER A 169 8.78 4.17 36.35
C SER A 169 7.36 4.20 35.78
N ASP A 170 6.96 5.32 35.16
CA ASP A 170 5.69 5.49 34.41
C ASP A 170 5.76 4.83 33.01
N TYR A 171 6.38 3.64 32.93
CA TYR A 171 6.48 2.92 31.67
C TYR A 171 5.28 2.01 31.46
N TYR A 172 4.53 2.23 30.39
CA TYR A 172 3.29 1.50 30.07
C TYR A 172 3.50 0.24 29.25
N GLY A 173 4.74 -0.15 28.99
CA GLY A 173 5.07 -1.30 28.14
C GLY A 173 5.43 -0.89 26.71
N MET A 174 6.03 -1.83 25.96
CA MET A 174 6.44 -1.62 24.59
C MET A 174 5.21 -1.76 23.67
N TYR A 175 4.89 -0.70 22.91
CA TYR A 175 3.79 -0.71 21.97
C TYR A 175 4.27 -1.15 20.58
N ILE A 176 3.89 -2.35 20.17
CA ILE A 176 4.08 -2.83 18.80
C ILE A 176 2.72 -3.24 18.25
N ASP A 177 2.31 -2.60 17.16
CA ASP A 177 1.06 -2.93 16.48
C ASP A 177 1.16 -4.31 15.81
N VAL A 178 0.26 -5.21 16.18
CA VAL A 178 0.17 -6.58 15.63
C VAL A 178 0.01 -6.56 14.11
N LEU A 179 -0.71 -5.58 13.58
CA LEU A 179 -0.86 -5.38 12.13
C LEU A 179 0.49 -5.15 11.45
N ASN A 180 1.36 -4.32 12.05
CA ASN A 180 2.71 -4.06 11.52
C ASN A 180 3.59 -5.32 11.54
N VAL A 181 3.45 -6.17 12.54
CA VAL A 181 4.16 -7.46 12.62
C VAL A 181 3.73 -8.37 11.47
N TRP A 182 2.42 -8.57 11.28
CA TRP A 182 1.89 -9.39 10.20
C TRP A 182 2.25 -8.84 8.82
N ALA A 183 2.12 -7.53 8.63
CA ALA A 183 2.51 -6.86 7.39
C ALA A 183 4.00 -7.05 7.10
N THR A 184 4.87 -6.96 8.12
CA THR A 184 6.31 -7.22 7.99
C THR A 184 6.60 -8.66 7.61
N VAL A 185 5.95 -9.64 8.22
CA VAL A 185 6.13 -11.06 7.88
C VAL A 185 5.74 -11.33 6.42
N ILE A 186 4.58 -10.82 6.00
CA ILE A 186 4.11 -10.95 4.61
C ILE A 186 5.08 -10.26 3.66
N ALA A 187 5.55 -9.05 4.01
CA ALA A 187 6.50 -8.29 3.20
C ALA A 187 7.83 -9.04 3.01
N VAL A 188 8.39 -9.61 4.08
CA VAL A 188 9.63 -10.41 4.02
C VAL A 188 9.45 -11.63 3.11
N ILE A 189 8.34 -12.35 3.25
CA ILE A 189 8.02 -13.52 2.40
C ILE A 189 7.95 -13.10 0.93
N LEU A 190 7.26 -11.99 0.63
CA LEU A 190 7.14 -11.46 -0.74
C LEU A 190 8.49 -11.00 -1.30
N VAL A 191 9.30 -10.30 -0.51
CA VAL A 191 10.65 -9.87 -0.93
C VAL A 191 11.51 -11.09 -1.27
N ILE A 192 11.52 -12.12 -0.42
CA ILE A 192 12.30 -13.35 -0.65
C ILE A 192 11.76 -14.06 -1.90
N ALA A 193 10.44 -14.23 -2.03
CA ALA A 193 9.83 -14.89 -3.18
C ALA A 193 10.16 -14.17 -4.50
N LEU A 194 10.06 -12.84 -4.53
CA LEU A 194 10.38 -12.03 -5.70
C LEU A 194 11.88 -12.01 -6.02
N ALA A 195 12.73 -11.98 -5.00
CA ALA A 195 14.18 -12.08 -5.17
C ALA A 195 14.58 -13.42 -5.79
N ILE A 196 14.03 -14.52 -5.29
CA ILE A 196 14.23 -15.87 -5.85
C ILE A 196 13.70 -15.91 -7.30
N PHE A 197 12.49 -15.46 -7.54
CA PHE A 197 11.89 -15.40 -8.87
C PHE A 197 12.78 -14.61 -9.85
N SER A 198 13.26 -13.44 -9.44
CA SER A 198 14.15 -12.59 -10.24
C SER A 198 15.51 -13.25 -10.57
N GLN A 199 16.04 -14.09 -9.67
CA GLN A 199 17.31 -14.82 -9.89
C GLN A 199 17.14 -16.02 -10.80
N TYR A 200 16.02 -16.75 -10.69
CA TYR A 200 15.79 -17.98 -11.44
C TYR A 200 15.14 -17.77 -12.81
N THR A 201 14.48 -16.63 -13.02
CA THR A 201 13.85 -16.33 -14.30
C THR A 201 14.86 -15.65 -15.23
N LYS A 202 15.18 -16.29 -16.36
CA LYS A 202 16.11 -15.80 -17.40
C LYS A 202 15.59 -14.58 -18.19
N THR A 203 14.62 -13.89 -17.68
CA THR A 203 14.05 -12.64 -18.26
C THR A 203 14.74 -11.40 -17.70
N GLY A 204 16.01 -11.50 -17.45
CA GLY A 204 16.90 -10.42 -17.02
C GLY A 204 18.13 -10.33 -17.86
#